data_99588258235c403bfb4a4861a7d696d5
#
_entry.id   99588258235c403bfb4a4861a7d696d5
#
_cell.length_a   1.000
_cell.length_b   1.000
_cell.length_c   1.000
_cell.angle_alpha   90.00
_cell.angle_beta   90.00
_cell.angle_gamma   90.00
#
_symmetry.space_group_name_H-M   'P 1'
#
loop_
_entity.id
_entity.type
_entity.pdbx_description
1 polymer ?
#
loop_
_entity_poly.entity_id
_entity_poly.type
_entity_poly.pdbx_seq_one_letter_code
_entity_poly.pdbx_strand_id
1 'polypeptide(L)'
;MGDGTPIGRVRGLGSAKQGTHHWWHQRLTAGGNLLLVLWFIFSIARMPAYDHATVTEWMTSPLVAVPLVLLVASVFYHFRLGLQVLIEDYQHGPGRIASIVLLNLFTLVAAAIAIVSILKIAFTGAPA
;
A
#
# COMPACT_ATOMS: atom_id res chain seq x y z
N MET A 1 -30.82 -9.24 26.02
CA MET A 1 -30.84 -8.69 24.68
C MET A 1 -32.00 -9.33 23.93
N GLY A 2 -33.02 -8.59 23.53
CA GLY A 2 -34.16 -9.14 22.84
C GLY A 2 -33.78 -9.69 21.49
N ASP A 3 -34.28 -10.89 21.17
CA ASP A 3 -33.97 -11.62 19.93
C ASP A 3 -34.56 -10.99 18.66
N GLY A 4 -34.99 -9.76 18.66
CA GLY A 4 -35.55 -9.07 17.52
C GLY A 4 -36.69 -9.85 16.80
N THR A 5 -37.47 -9.15 15.99
CA THR A 5 -38.46 -9.80 15.13
C THR A 5 -37.73 -10.59 14.01
N PRO A 6 -38.35 -11.66 13.44
CA PRO A 6 -37.81 -12.35 12.28
C PRO A 6 -37.42 -11.42 11.13
N ILE A 7 -38.23 -10.39 10.86
CA ILE A 7 -37.93 -9.35 9.87
C ILE A 7 -36.73 -8.48 10.30
N GLY A 8 -36.61 -8.16 11.59
CA GLY A 8 -35.46 -7.43 12.12
C GLY A 8 -34.16 -8.21 11.97
N ARG A 9 -34.20 -9.54 12.15
CA ARG A 9 -33.02 -10.41 11.92
C ARG A 9 -32.62 -10.47 10.43
N VAL A 10 -33.57 -10.55 9.54
CA VAL A 10 -33.33 -10.59 8.07
C VAL A 10 -32.83 -9.24 7.56
N ARG A 11 -33.36 -8.14 8.07
CA ARG A 11 -32.97 -6.77 7.70
C ARG A 11 -31.82 -6.21 8.53
N GLY A 12 -31.55 -6.80 9.67
CA GLY A 12 -30.44 -6.42 10.54
C GLY A 12 -29.11 -6.82 9.90
N LEU A 13 -28.42 -5.88 9.31
CA LEU A 13 -27.11 -6.10 8.69
C LEU A 13 -26.02 -6.39 9.72
N GLY A 14 -26.33 -6.28 11.01
CA GLY A 14 -25.37 -6.41 12.09
C GLY A 14 -24.36 -5.25 12.10
N SER A 15 -23.31 -5.41 12.90
CA SER A 15 -22.21 -4.44 12.94
C SER A 15 -21.28 -4.64 11.76
N ALA A 16 -20.94 -3.57 11.05
CA ALA A 16 -19.89 -3.57 10.04
C ALA A 16 -18.48 -3.83 10.65
N LYS A 17 -18.39 -3.92 11.99
CA LYS A 17 -17.13 -4.13 12.72
C LYS A 17 -16.04 -3.16 12.23
N GLN A 18 -15.07 -3.68 11.48
CA GLN A 18 -13.95 -2.91 10.94
C GLN A 18 -14.13 -2.46 9.49
N GLY A 19 -15.28 -2.71 8.86
CA GLY A 19 -15.51 -2.38 7.45
C GLY A 19 -15.36 -0.88 7.15
N THR A 20 -15.85 -0.01 8.03
CA THR A 20 -15.68 1.45 7.90
C THR A 20 -14.20 1.85 7.98
N HIS A 21 -13.42 1.22 8.86
CA HIS A 21 -11.98 1.48 8.99
C HIS A 21 -11.23 1.09 7.73
N HIS A 22 -11.49 -0.10 7.19
CA HIS A 22 -10.91 -0.58 5.95
C HIS A 22 -11.23 0.37 4.77
N TRP A 23 -12.48 0.81 4.65
CA TRP A 23 -12.93 1.74 3.62
C TRP A 23 -12.20 3.10 3.72
N TRP A 24 -12.02 3.64 4.94
CA TRP A 24 -11.28 4.90 5.15
C TRP A 24 -9.82 4.77 4.76
N HIS A 25 -9.14 3.70 5.18
CA HIS A 25 -7.74 3.46 4.83
C HIS A 25 -7.55 3.35 3.32
N GLN A 26 -8.47 2.65 2.63
CA GLN A 26 -8.42 2.53 1.18
C GLN A 26 -8.53 3.90 0.49
N ARG A 27 -9.43 4.77 0.93
CA ARG A 27 -9.60 6.11 0.34
C ARG A 27 -8.46 7.07 0.70
N LEU A 28 -8.02 7.06 1.95
CA LEU A 28 -6.92 7.90 2.39
C LEU A 28 -5.63 7.56 1.65
N THR A 29 -5.32 6.27 1.50
CA THR A 29 -4.15 5.83 0.74
C THR A 29 -4.29 6.09 -0.75
N ALA A 30 -5.50 6.04 -1.33
CA ALA A 30 -5.71 6.41 -2.73
C ALA A 30 -5.38 7.89 -2.97
N GLY A 31 -5.86 8.79 -2.11
CA GLY A 31 -5.55 10.22 -2.18
C GLY A 31 -4.05 10.50 -1.97
N GLY A 32 -3.45 9.86 -0.97
CA GLY A 32 -2.00 9.96 -0.72
C GLY A 32 -1.17 9.45 -1.90
N ASN A 33 -1.54 8.32 -2.47
CA ASN A 33 -0.87 7.76 -3.66
C ASN A 33 -0.96 8.70 -4.86
N LEU A 34 -2.13 9.31 -5.09
CA LEU A 34 -2.28 10.27 -6.19
C LEU A 34 -1.27 11.41 -6.07
N LEU A 35 -1.15 12.02 -4.91
CA LEU A 35 -0.23 13.12 -4.67
C LEU A 35 1.24 12.68 -4.81
N LEU A 36 1.60 11.53 -4.21
CA LEU A 36 2.97 11.00 -4.25
C LEU A 36 3.37 10.54 -5.67
N VAL A 37 2.44 9.96 -6.44
CA VAL A 37 2.70 9.57 -7.85
C VAL A 37 2.86 10.80 -8.72
N LEU A 38 2.03 11.83 -8.57
CA LEU A 38 2.20 13.08 -9.30
C LEU A 38 3.55 13.73 -8.97
N TRP A 39 3.90 13.82 -7.68
CA TRP A 39 5.22 14.29 -7.26
C TRP A 39 6.35 13.47 -7.92
N PHE A 40 6.24 12.14 -7.92
CA PHE A 40 7.23 11.24 -8.51
C PHE A 40 7.39 11.47 -10.01
N ILE A 41 6.29 11.58 -10.75
CA ILE A 41 6.31 11.85 -12.21
C ILE A 41 6.98 13.20 -12.48
N PHE A 42 6.58 14.26 -11.77
CA PHE A 42 7.19 15.57 -11.95
C PHE A 42 8.68 15.59 -11.57
N SER A 43 9.05 14.88 -10.51
CA SER A 43 10.44 14.80 -10.06
C SER A 43 11.33 14.09 -11.07
N ILE A 44 10.87 12.96 -11.62
CA ILE A 44 11.59 12.24 -12.68
C ILE A 44 11.64 13.06 -13.99
N ALA A 45 10.54 13.70 -14.39
CA ALA A 45 10.48 14.49 -15.60
C ALA A 45 11.45 15.70 -15.59
N ARG A 46 11.90 16.12 -14.43
CA ARG A 46 12.86 17.23 -14.24
C ARG A 46 14.32 16.76 -14.14
N MET A 47 14.56 15.46 -14.14
CA MET A 47 15.92 14.93 -14.09
C MET A 47 16.67 15.24 -15.39
N PRO A 48 17.96 15.64 -15.32
CA PRO A 48 18.76 15.99 -16.51
C PRO A 48 19.12 14.74 -17.34
N ALA A 49 19.21 13.57 -16.70
CA ALA A 49 19.51 12.29 -17.35
C ALA A 49 18.91 11.13 -16.52
N TYR A 50 18.82 9.94 -17.16
CA TYR A 50 18.30 8.73 -16.50
C TYR A 50 19.37 7.64 -16.37
N ASP A 51 20.64 8.03 -16.36
CA ASP A 51 21.75 7.14 -16.09
C ASP A 51 21.85 6.80 -14.61
N HIS A 52 22.51 5.72 -14.30
CA HIS A 52 22.62 5.19 -12.94
C HIS A 52 23.19 6.22 -11.95
N ALA A 53 24.20 6.99 -12.36
CA ALA A 53 24.84 7.97 -11.47
C ALA A 53 23.85 9.09 -11.10
N THR A 54 23.15 9.67 -12.08
CA THR A 54 22.16 10.75 -11.86
C THR A 54 21.00 10.29 -10.99
N VAL A 55 20.48 9.06 -11.23
CA VAL A 55 19.39 8.51 -10.42
C VAL A 55 19.86 8.26 -8.98
N THR A 56 21.04 7.71 -8.80
CA THR A 56 21.60 7.46 -7.47
C THR A 56 21.80 8.77 -6.70
N GLU A 57 22.40 9.77 -7.33
CA GLU A 57 22.59 11.09 -6.73
C GLU A 57 21.25 11.75 -6.34
N TRP A 58 20.26 11.67 -7.24
CA TRP A 58 18.91 12.18 -6.96
C TRP A 58 18.28 11.52 -5.72
N MET A 59 18.47 10.20 -5.55
CA MET A 59 17.95 9.45 -4.39
C MET A 59 18.68 9.76 -3.09
N THR A 60 19.89 10.31 -3.10
CA THR A 60 20.60 10.70 -1.86
C THR A 60 19.99 11.90 -1.17
N SER A 61 19.22 12.71 -1.89
CA SER A 61 18.52 13.84 -1.30
C SER A 61 17.41 13.41 -0.35
N PRO A 62 17.37 13.86 0.92
CA PRO A 62 16.27 13.54 1.84
C PRO A 62 14.90 13.97 1.33
N LEU A 63 14.84 15.07 0.54
CA LEU A 63 13.60 15.54 -0.09
C LEU A 63 13.08 14.60 -1.18
N VAL A 64 13.89 13.67 -1.62
CA VAL A 64 13.54 12.62 -2.56
C VAL A 64 13.33 11.28 -1.84
N ALA A 65 14.28 10.88 -1.00
CA ALA A 65 14.24 9.61 -0.30
C ALA A 65 12.99 9.45 0.58
N VAL A 66 12.62 10.50 1.32
CA VAL A 66 11.44 10.46 2.20
C VAL A 66 10.14 10.27 1.41
N PRO A 67 9.81 11.07 0.39
CA PRO A 67 8.62 10.81 -0.43
C PRO A 67 8.65 9.47 -1.16
N LEU A 68 9.81 8.96 -1.59
CA LEU A 68 9.92 7.63 -2.19
C LEU A 68 9.57 6.52 -1.19
N VAL A 69 10.06 6.59 0.04
CA VAL A 69 9.71 5.64 1.11
C VAL A 69 8.21 5.69 1.40
N LEU A 70 7.63 6.90 1.50
CA LEU A 70 6.20 7.07 1.72
C LEU A 70 5.38 6.54 0.54
N LEU A 71 5.83 6.75 -0.69
CA LEU A 71 5.18 6.23 -1.90
C LEU A 71 5.16 4.70 -1.87
N VAL A 72 6.30 4.06 -1.64
CA VAL A 72 6.40 2.60 -1.56
C VAL A 72 5.49 2.06 -0.46
N ALA A 73 5.58 2.59 0.75
CA ALA A 73 4.76 2.13 1.87
C ALA A 73 3.25 2.29 1.58
N SER A 74 2.85 3.43 1.04
CA SER A 74 1.45 3.74 0.73
C SER A 74 0.91 2.89 -0.42
N VAL A 75 1.69 2.69 -1.48
CA VAL A 75 1.30 1.85 -2.64
C VAL A 75 1.13 0.40 -2.23
N PHE A 76 2.08 -0.18 -1.51
CA PHE A 76 1.96 -1.57 -1.07
C PHE A 76 0.82 -1.78 -0.07
N TYR A 77 0.60 -0.81 0.82
CA TYR A 77 -0.53 -0.86 1.74
C TYR A 77 -1.87 -0.76 1.02
N HIS A 78 -2.01 0.17 0.08
CA HIS A 78 -3.21 0.33 -0.75
C HIS A 78 -3.48 -0.92 -1.60
N PHE A 79 -2.45 -1.46 -2.24
CA PHE A 79 -2.50 -2.70 -3.01
C PHE A 79 -2.99 -3.88 -2.16
N ARG A 80 -2.42 -4.03 -0.95
CA ARG A 80 -2.84 -5.06 -0.01
C ARG A 80 -4.33 -4.95 0.33
N LEU A 81 -4.80 -3.74 0.66
CA LEU A 81 -6.21 -3.50 0.99
C LEU A 81 -7.13 -3.85 -0.18
N GLY A 82 -6.76 -3.42 -1.40
CA GLY A 82 -7.56 -3.67 -2.61
C GLY A 82 -7.60 -5.15 -2.98
N LEU A 83 -6.45 -5.83 -2.96
CA LEU A 83 -6.39 -7.25 -3.32
C LEU A 83 -7.01 -8.14 -2.24
N GLN A 84 -6.98 -7.72 -0.97
CA GLN A 84 -7.70 -8.42 0.10
C GLN A 84 -9.21 -8.47 -0.18
N VAL A 85 -9.82 -7.35 -0.57
CA VAL A 85 -11.25 -7.32 -0.94
C VAL A 85 -11.53 -8.27 -2.10
N LEU A 86 -10.69 -8.24 -3.15
CA LEU A 86 -10.84 -9.14 -4.28
C LEU A 86 -10.79 -10.62 -3.86
N ILE A 87 -9.85 -10.99 -2.99
CA ILE A 87 -9.73 -12.35 -2.48
C ILE A 87 -10.97 -12.72 -1.65
N GLU A 88 -11.45 -11.81 -0.81
CA GLU A 88 -12.63 -12.04 0.04
C GLU A 88 -13.91 -12.22 -0.77
N ASP A 89 -14.04 -11.53 -1.90
CA ASP A 89 -15.21 -11.58 -2.78
C ASP A 89 -15.22 -12.84 -3.67
N TYR A 90 -14.07 -13.27 -4.15
CA TYR A 90 -14.00 -14.36 -5.15
C TYR A 90 -13.52 -15.71 -4.61
N GLN A 91 -12.85 -15.73 -3.47
CA GLN A 91 -12.35 -16.97 -2.88
C GLN A 91 -13.11 -17.39 -1.63
N HIS A 92 -13.41 -18.68 -1.53
CA HIS A 92 -14.13 -19.28 -0.41
C HIS A 92 -13.32 -20.43 0.20
N GLY A 93 -13.64 -20.80 1.44
CA GLY A 93 -13.01 -21.93 2.13
C GLY A 93 -11.54 -21.70 2.53
N PRO A 94 -10.76 -22.77 2.72
CA PRO A 94 -9.38 -22.69 3.22
C PRO A 94 -8.43 -21.91 2.30
N GLY A 95 -8.68 -21.95 0.99
CA GLY A 95 -7.89 -21.24 -0.02
C GLY A 95 -7.88 -19.71 0.20
N ARG A 96 -8.98 -19.14 0.66
CA ARG A 96 -9.07 -17.71 0.99
C ARG A 96 -8.07 -17.33 2.07
N ILE A 97 -7.98 -18.14 3.13
CA ILE A 97 -7.05 -17.86 4.24
C ILE A 97 -5.60 -17.92 3.73
N ALA A 98 -5.26 -18.96 2.96
CA ALA A 98 -3.92 -19.10 2.40
C ALA A 98 -3.56 -17.91 1.48
N SER A 99 -4.47 -17.48 0.61
CA SER A 99 -4.25 -16.32 -0.27
C SER A 99 -4.06 -15.02 0.50
N ILE A 100 -4.83 -14.77 1.57
CA ILE A 100 -4.65 -13.58 2.41
C ILE A 100 -3.30 -13.62 3.15
N VAL A 101 -2.89 -14.78 3.66
CA VAL A 101 -1.57 -14.94 4.30
C VAL A 101 -0.45 -14.66 3.30
N LEU A 102 -0.51 -15.27 2.11
CA LEU A 102 0.49 -15.04 1.05
C LEU A 102 0.53 -13.58 0.61
N LEU A 103 -0.62 -12.93 0.44
CA LEU A 103 -0.71 -11.51 0.12
C LEU A 103 0.00 -10.66 1.17
N ASN A 104 -0.27 -10.92 2.46
CA ASN A 104 0.34 -10.18 3.55
C ASN A 104 1.87 -10.37 3.59
N LEU A 105 2.35 -11.59 3.45
CA LEU A 105 3.78 -11.89 3.41
C LEU A 105 4.45 -11.24 2.20
N PHE A 106 3.87 -11.40 1.01
CA PHE A 106 4.39 -10.79 -0.21
C PHE A 106 4.50 -9.28 -0.10
N THR A 107 3.43 -8.60 0.29
CA THR A 107 3.41 -7.14 0.38
C THR A 107 4.37 -6.60 1.44
N LEU A 108 4.49 -7.29 2.59
CA LEU A 108 5.42 -6.92 3.64
C LEU A 108 6.88 -7.06 3.18
N VAL A 109 7.23 -8.22 2.61
CA VAL A 109 8.60 -8.50 2.17
C VAL A 109 9.01 -7.58 1.02
N ALA A 110 8.15 -7.44 0.00
CA ALA A 110 8.44 -6.59 -1.15
C ALA A 110 8.57 -5.10 -0.74
N ALA A 111 7.69 -4.59 0.11
CA ALA A 111 7.80 -3.23 0.64
C ALA A 111 9.07 -3.04 1.46
N ALA A 112 9.41 -4.01 2.33
CA ALA A 112 10.62 -3.95 3.15
C ALA A 112 11.90 -3.91 2.29
N ILE A 113 12.00 -4.78 1.28
CA ILE A 113 13.13 -4.80 0.35
C ILE A 113 13.25 -3.45 -0.37
N ALA A 114 12.15 -2.93 -0.92
CA ALA A 114 12.16 -1.64 -1.62
C ALA A 114 12.57 -0.48 -0.70
N ILE A 115 12.02 -0.41 0.51
CA ILE A 115 12.35 0.63 1.49
C ILE A 115 13.82 0.55 1.91
N VAL A 116 14.31 -0.65 2.24
CA VAL A 116 15.73 -0.85 2.62
C VAL A 116 16.66 -0.46 1.48
N SER A 117 16.29 -0.78 0.23
CA SER A 117 17.08 -0.39 -0.95
C SER A 117 17.15 1.13 -1.12
N ILE A 118 16.01 1.83 -0.99
CA ILE A 118 15.96 3.29 -1.04
C ILE A 118 16.82 3.89 0.08
N LEU A 119 16.68 3.41 1.30
CA LEU A 119 17.45 3.92 2.45
C LEU A 119 18.95 3.64 2.29
N LYS A 120 19.32 2.45 1.79
CA LYS A 120 20.72 2.14 1.50
C LYS A 120 21.33 3.15 0.53
N ILE A 121 20.67 3.42 -0.59
CA ILE A 121 21.14 4.41 -1.56
C ILE A 121 21.17 5.81 -0.93
N ALA A 122 20.13 6.20 -0.20
CA ALA A 122 20.05 7.51 0.44
C ALA A 122 21.17 7.78 1.45
N PHE A 123 21.61 6.76 2.18
CA PHE A 123 22.64 6.90 3.21
C PHE A 123 24.05 6.60 2.73
N THR A 124 24.23 5.74 1.74
CA THR A 124 25.56 5.31 1.29
C THR A 124 25.93 5.83 -0.09
N GLY A 125 24.99 6.35 -0.86
CA GLY A 125 25.16 6.69 -2.27
C GLY A 125 25.50 5.48 -3.15
N ALA A 126 25.34 4.26 -2.63
CA ALA A 126 25.65 3.02 -3.33
C ALA A 126 24.36 2.26 -3.66
N PRO A 127 24.31 1.57 -4.82
CA PRO A 127 23.17 0.71 -5.15
C PRO A 127 23.03 -0.44 -4.14
N ALA A 128 21.79 -0.88 -3.99
CA ALA A 128 21.44 -2.01 -3.13
C ALA A 128 21.94 -3.34 -3.70
#